data_136dbd9cea4e566d935fe9b532d4308e
#
_entry.id   136dbd9cea4e566d935fe9b532d4308e
#
_cell.length_a   1.000
_cell.length_b   1.000
_cell.length_c   1.000
_cell.angle_alpha   90.00
_cell.angle_beta   90.00
_cell.angle_gamma   90.00
#
_symmetry.space_group_name_H-M   'P 1'
#
loop_
_entity.id
_entity.type
_entity.pdbx_description
1 polymer ?
#
loop_
_entity_poly.entity_id
_entity_poly.type
_entity_poly.pdbx_seq_one_letter_code
_entity_poly.pdbx_strand_id
1 'polypeptide(L)'
;MKKISLDPKNTLTNVGNSILGFFDVPKFHDSFAPLDKVLKETKKEKIALILLDGMGKVIFETYKNDIPFLYSHILTEYKSVFPPTTVAATTTLTTGKYPIETCYLGWTQYFDTRKAFINVFPSNNAFDHSQVFSPSVTSLELRTTYIWDLINKTLKHNATNISSFFKKTFNKEDDFKAFFEDADKLIKEHDFVYVYSTNPDHLLHEHGIKNEVIRENVIYLESKVKELVENNPDTLFILTADHGFADIEEINFKLHQDFLDTLNDGVFSIEPRFATVSVKDEAKFLELANKYYSDYFYIKTKKELLEEHTFGYGEPHPLFDLTTKNYFLIAKDKYCFYQNEEPIGFKGTHAGSLDSETEIYLLIFNA
;
A
#
# COMPACT_ATOMS: atom_id res chain seq x y z
N MET A 1 -9.59 21.86 9.51
CA MET A 1 -9.65 20.51 8.90
C MET A 1 -8.25 19.91 8.90
N LYS A 2 -8.08 18.61 9.19
CA LYS A 2 -6.74 17.97 9.15
C LYS A 2 -6.19 18.11 7.73
N LYS A 3 -5.00 18.65 7.58
CA LYS A 3 -4.28 18.67 6.30
C LYS A 3 -3.62 17.29 6.10
N ILE A 4 -3.77 16.71 4.92
CA ILE A 4 -3.15 15.46 4.54
C ILE A 4 -2.17 15.76 3.40
N SER A 5 -0.91 16.03 3.77
CA SER A 5 0.14 16.30 2.79
C SER A 5 1.30 15.35 2.98
N LEU A 6 1.85 14.87 1.87
CA LEU A 6 3.06 14.06 1.90
C LEU A 6 4.31 14.95 2.03
N ASP A 7 5.26 14.48 2.83
CA ASP A 7 6.60 15.05 2.85
C ASP A 7 7.38 14.52 1.64
N PRO A 8 7.82 15.36 0.68
CA PRO A 8 8.49 14.91 -0.52
C PRO A 8 9.85 14.20 -0.29
N LYS A 9 10.33 14.18 0.96
CA LYS A 9 11.63 13.58 1.34
C LYS A 9 11.55 12.43 2.31
N ASN A 10 10.34 12.05 2.74
CA ASN A 10 10.15 11.10 3.84
C ASN A 10 9.02 10.10 3.58
N THR A 11 9.03 9.49 2.39
CA THR A 11 8.00 8.52 1.95
C THR A 11 8.59 7.30 1.27
N LEU A 12 7.76 6.29 1.02
CA LEU A 12 8.11 5.10 0.22
C LEU A 12 8.68 5.45 -1.17
N THR A 13 8.20 6.55 -1.78
CA THR A 13 8.73 7.04 -3.08
C THR A 13 10.25 7.25 -3.01
N ASN A 14 10.72 7.85 -1.91
CA ASN A 14 12.14 8.14 -1.73
C ASN A 14 12.98 6.88 -1.55
N VAL A 15 12.46 5.86 -0.86
CA VAL A 15 13.13 4.55 -0.72
C VAL A 15 13.31 3.88 -2.08
N GLY A 16 12.25 3.85 -2.92
CA GLY A 16 12.35 3.35 -4.30
C GLY A 16 13.43 4.09 -5.12
N ASN A 17 13.49 5.42 -4.98
CA ASN A 17 14.51 6.23 -5.67
C ASN A 17 15.93 6.04 -5.14
N SER A 18 16.12 5.72 -3.85
CA SER A 18 17.43 5.30 -3.33
C SER A 18 17.93 4.01 -3.99
N ILE A 19 17.03 3.02 -4.15
CA ILE A 19 17.36 1.75 -4.80
C ILE A 19 17.70 1.95 -6.27
N LEU A 20 16.92 2.76 -7.01
CA LEU A 20 17.24 3.12 -8.40
C LEU A 20 18.63 3.74 -8.50
N GLY A 21 18.96 4.71 -7.62
CA GLY A 21 20.26 5.36 -7.60
C GLY A 21 21.43 4.41 -7.29
N PHE A 22 21.23 3.40 -6.44
CA PHE A 22 22.25 2.39 -6.13
C PHE A 22 22.62 1.55 -7.35
N PHE A 23 21.66 1.24 -8.22
CA PHE A 23 21.89 0.47 -9.44
C PHE A 23 22.13 1.34 -10.69
N ASP A 24 22.58 2.57 -10.52
CA ASP A 24 22.87 3.54 -11.62
C ASP A 24 21.66 3.83 -12.53
N VAL A 25 20.44 3.64 -12.03
CA VAL A 25 19.21 3.99 -12.75
C VAL A 25 18.83 5.43 -12.43
N PRO A 26 18.45 6.25 -13.43
CA PRO A 26 17.96 7.61 -13.18
C PRO A 26 16.76 7.62 -12.21
N LYS A 27 16.85 8.49 -11.21
CA LYS A 27 15.78 8.68 -10.22
C LYS A 27 14.66 9.55 -10.80
N PHE A 28 13.42 9.31 -10.36
CA PHE A 28 12.26 10.14 -10.72
C PHE A 28 12.07 11.28 -9.72
N HIS A 29 12.41 11.03 -8.45
CA HIS A 29 12.26 11.96 -7.33
C HIS A 29 13.49 11.93 -6.42
N ASP A 30 13.49 12.74 -5.36
CA ASP A 30 14.53 12.72 -4.34
C ASP A 30 14.61 11.33 -3.69
N SER A 31 15.82 10.92 -3.37
CA SER A 31 16.09 9.67 -2.64
C SER A 31 15.96 9.86 -1.13
N PHE A 32 15.92 8.75 -0.38
CA PHE A 32 15.76 8.72 1.06
C PHE A 32 17.13 8.84 1.77
N ALA A 33 17.42 10.01 2.33
CA ALA A 33 18.73 10.31 2.89
C ALA A 33 19.25 9.30 3.93
N PRO A 34 18.43 8.74 4.87
CA PRO A 34 18.90 7.71 5.78
C PRO A 34 19.36 6.43 5.06
N LEU A 35 18.63 6.00 4.02
CA LEU A 35 19.01 4.83 3.23
C LEU A 35 20.23 5.12 2.34
N ASP A 36 20.30 6.29 1.73
CA ASP A 36 21.43 6.70 0.91
C ASP A 36 22.76 6.66 1.67
N LYS A 37 22.73 6.97 2.98
CA LYS A 37 23.92 6.85 3.83
C LYS A 37 24.36 5.40 3.94
N VAL A 38 23.45 4.48 4.21
CA VAL A 38 23.73 3.04 4.27
C VAL A 38 24.28 2.52 2.95
N LEU A 39 23.62 2.89 1.83
CA LEU A 39 24.01 2.47 0.48
C LEU A 39 25.39 2.96 0.04
N LYS A 40 25.84 4.11 0.58
CA LYS A 40 27.22 4.62 0.32
C LYS A 40 28.29 3.92 1.15
N GLU A 41 27.94 3.48 2.35
CA GLU A 41 28.89 2.88 3.31
C GLU A 41 29.00 1.36 3.12
N THR A 42 27.96 0.71 2.62
CA THR A 42 27.98 -0.74 2.38
C THR A 42 28.96 -1.14 1.29
N LYS A 43 29.54 -2.34 1.47
CA LYS A 43 30.36 -3.01 0.44
C LYS A 43 29.57 -4.08 -0.32
N LYS A 44 28.26 -4.20 -0.04
CA LYS A 44 27.41 -5.16 -0.71
C LYS A 44 27.01 -4.64 -2.09
N GLU A 45 26.99 -5.53 -3.06
CA GLU A 45 26.56 -5.24 -4.44
C GLU A 45 25.16 -5.76 -4.73
N LYS A 46 24.61 -6.60 -3.83
CA LYS A 46 23.27 -7.20 -3.92
C LYS A 46 22.33 -6.58 -2.90
N ILE A 47 21.08 -6.38 -3.31
CA ILE A 47 19.99 -5.92 -2.43
C ILE A 47 18.81 -6.87 -2.50
N ALA A 48 18.30 -7.28 -1.33
CA ALA A 48 16.98 -7.88 -1.17
C ALA A 48 16.05 -6.86 -0.49
N LEU A 49 15.02 -6.42 -1.20
CA LEU A 49 13.97 -5.54 -0.66
C LEU A 49 12.79 -6.40 -0.23
N ILE A 50 12.58 -6.53 1.07
CA ILE A 50 11.46 -7.28 1.64
C ILE A 50 10.35 -6.29 2.02
N LEU A 51 9.13 -6.56 1.56
CA LEU A 51 7.93 -5.87 1.99
C LEU A 51 7.00 -6.86 2.70
N LEU A 52 6.68 -6.55 3.95
CA LEU A 52 5.67 -7.25 4.75
C LEU A 52 4.41 -6.38 4.79
N ASP A 53 3.36 -6.82 4.09
CA ASP A 53 2.11 -6.08 3.92
C ASP A 53 1.41 -5.82 5.27
N GLY A 54 1.03 -4.55 5.51
CA GLY A 54 0.37 -4.14 6.74
C GLY A 54 1.27 -4.13 7.99
N MET A 55 2.55 -4.47 7.88
CA MET A 55 3.51 -4.52 8.99
C MET A 55 4.03 -3.12 9.36
N GLY A 56 3.13 -2.14 9.53
CA GLY A 56 3.50 -0.78 9.92
C GLY A 56 3.95 -0.66 11.38
N LYS A 57 4.36 0.55 11.76
CA LYS A 57 4.87 0.87 13.09
C LYS A 57 4.00 0.36 14.22
N VAL A 58 2.67 0.47 14.08
CA VAL A 58 1.71 0.02 15.10
C VAL A 58 1.86 -1.47 15.42
N ILE A 59 2.16 -2.30 14.44
CA ILE A 59 2.36 -3.74 14.61
C ILE A 59 3.71 -3.99 15.27
N PHE A 60 4.78 -3.35 14.82
CA PHE A 60 6.10 -3.43 15.46
C PHE A 60 6.05 -3.06 16.94
N GLU A 61 5.38 -1.95 17.30
CA GLU A 61 5.27 -1.50 18.68
C GLU A 61 4.39 -2.44 19.53
N THR A 62 3.35 -3.03 18.94
CA THR A 62 2.46 -3.97 19.63
C THR A 62 3.21 -5.26 19.99
N TYR A 63 4.06 -5.76 19.11
CA TYR A 63 4.73 -7.05 19.23
C TYR A 63 6.24 -6.97 19.43
N LYS A 64 6.80 -5.81 19.77
CA LYS A 64 8.25 -5.58 19.88
C LYS A 64 9.03 -6.56 20.73
N ASN A 65 8.40 -7.10 21.78
CA ASN A 65 9.03 -8.09 22.66
C ASN A 65 9.03 -9.49 22.06
N ASP A 66 8.15 -9.74 21.08
CA ASP A 66 7.99 -11.03 20.41
C ASP A 66 8.85 -11.11 19.14
N ILE A 67 9.27 -9.95 18.59
CA ILE A 67 10.08 -9.83 17.37
C ILE A 67 11.38 -9.03 17.60
N PRO A 68 12.23 -9.41 18.58
CA PRO A 68 13.41 -8.64 18.96
C PRO A 68 14.46 -8.53 17.84
N PHE A 69 14.55 -9.52 16.96
CA PHE A 69 15.48 -9.48 15.83
C PHE A 69 15.10 -8.37 14.85
N LEU A 70 13.86 -8.32 14.39
CA LEU A 70 13.38 -7.24 13.51
C LEU A 70 13.48 -5.89 14.22
N TYR A 71 12.99 -5.79 15.46
CA TYR A 71 12.94 -4.53 16.20
C TYR A 71 14.33 -3.90 16.42
N SER A 72 15.35 -4.72 16.64
CA SER A 72 16.74 -4.24 16.83
C SER A 72 17.42 -3.72 15.55
N HIS A 73 16.85 -3.98 14.37
CA HIS A 73 17.39 -3.56 13.08
C HIS A 73 16.65 -2.37 12.46
N ILE A 74 15.76 -1.72 13.21
CA ILE A 74 15.09 -0.50 12.77
C ILE A 74 16.14 0.60 12.57
N LEU A 75 16.26 1.07 11.33
CA LEU A 75 17.09 2.21 10.97
C LEU A 75 16.39 3.53 11.30
N THR A 76 15.14 3.67 10.88
CA THR A 76 14.37 4.90 11.07
C THR A 76 12.89 4.67 10.85
N GLU A 77 12.09 5.61 11.37
CA GLU A 77 10.68 5.77 11.06
C GLU A 77 10.51 6.70 9.85
N TYR A 78 9.50 6.43 9.03
CA TYR A 78 9.10 7.29 7.93
C TYR A 78 7.63 7.05 7.56
N LYS A 79 7.15 7.65 6.48
CA LYS A 79 5.74 7.57 6.11
C LYS A 79 5.52 6.73 4.85
N SER A 80 4.39 6.04 4.82
CA SER A 80 3.80 5.54 3.59
C SER A 80 3.41 6.71 2.67
N VAL A 81 2.86 6.39 1.51
CA VAL A 81 2.17 7.36 0.65
C VAL A 81 0.70 7.48 1.06
N PHE A 82 -0.05 8.33 0.37
CA PHE A 82 -1.47 8.47 0.62
C PHE A 82 -2.29 8.25 -0.67
N PRO A 83 -3.36 7.45 -0.63
CA PRO A 83 -3.79 6.68 0.55
C PRO A 83 -2.81 5.56 0.94
N PRO A 84 -2.66 5.28 2.27
CA PRO A 84 -1.80 4.20 2.74
C PRO A 84 -2.52 2.85 2.55
N THR A 85 -2.43 2.32 1.35
CA THR A 85 -3.07 1.07 0.92
C THR A 85 -2.13 0.29 0.01
N THR A 86 -2.23 -1.02 0.03
CA THR A 86 -1.39 -1.96 -0.73
C THR A 86 -1.21 -1.52 -2.19
N VAL A 87 -2.32 -1.20 -2.88
CA VAL A 87 -2.30 -0.84 -4.31
C VAL A 87 -1.46 0.41 -4.59
N ALA A 88 -1.62 1.46 -3.80
CA ALA A 88 -0.87 2.71 -3.98
C ALA A 88 0.57 2.58 -3.48
N ALA A 89 0.76 2.02 -2.30
CA ALA A 89 2.04 2.01 -1.60
C ALA A 89 3.05 1.02 -2.22
N THR A 90 2.63 -0.21 -2.53
CA THR A 90 3.51 -1.19 -3.18
C THR A 90 3.93 -0.73 -4.57
N THR A 91 2.99 -0.15 -5.35
CA THR A 91 3.30 0.42 -6.66
C THR A 91 4.27 1.59 -6.54
N THR A 92 4.07 2.48 -5.57
CA THR A 92 4.98 3.61 -5.32
C THR A 92 6.40 3.12 -4.99
N LEU A 93 6.55 2.19 -4.05
CA LEU A 93 7.84 1.63 -3.66
C LEU A 93 8.56 1.01 -4.87
N THR A 94 7.84 0.25 -5.67
CA THR A 94 8.40 -0.55 -6.77
C THR A 94 8.53 0.21 -8.10
N THR A 95 8.04 1.46 -8.19
CA THR A 95 8.22 2.31 -9.37
C THR A 95 9.06 3.55 -9.09
N GLY A 96 9.21 3.96 -7.83
CA GLY A 96 9.81 5.23 -7.43
C GLY A 96 8.96 6.46 -7.78
N LYS A 97 7.65 6.28 -8.06
CA LYS A 97 6.70 7.32 -8.46
C LYS A 97 5.55 7.45 -7.48
N TYR A 98 4.97 8.64 -7.38
CA TYR A 98 3.82 8.90 -6.51
C TYR A 98 2.50 8.35 -7.08
N PRO A 99 1.47 8.14 -6.25
CA PRO A 99 0.14 7.68 -6.68
C PRO A 99 -0.51 8.57 -7.76
N ILE A 100 -0.28 9.89 -7.73
CA ILE A 100 -0.77 10.81 -8.77
C ILE A 100 -0.21 10.48 -10.15
N GLU A 101 1.05 10.02 -10.23
CA GLU A 101 1.73 9.70 -11.49
C GLU A 101 1.39 8.32 -12.02
N THR A 102 1.08 7.37 -11.12
CA THR A 102 0.79 5.98 -11.49
C THR A 102 -0.70 5.68 -11.60
N CYS A 103 -1.54 6.50 -10.96
CA CYS A 103 -2.98 6.30 -10.80
C CYS A 103 -3.36 4.97 -10.12
N TYR A 104 -2.42 4.35 -9.38
CA TYR A 104 -2.72 3.28 -8.45
C TYR A 104 -3.14 3.91 -7.12
N LEU A 105 -4.45 4.04 -6.90
CA LEU A 105 -5.01 4.83 -5.79
C LEU A 105 -5.62 3.97 -4.68
N GLY A 106 -6.06 2.76 -4.99
CA GLY A 106 -6.65 1.84 -4.01
C GLY A 106 -7.23 0.59 -4.68
N TRP A 107 -7.86 -0.23 -3.85
CA TRP A 107 -8.33 -1.56 -4.27
C TRP A 107 -9.37 -1.49 -5.38
N THR A 108 -10.38 -0.61 -5.24
CA THR A 108 -11.49 -0.47 -6.20
C THR A 108 -11.42 0.87 -6.92
N GLN A 109 -11.23 0.87 -8.24
CA GLN A 109 -11.19 2.08 -9.05
C GLN A 109 -12.17 2.02 -10.21
N TYR A 110 -12.67 3.19 -10.63
CA TYR A 110 -13.48 3.32 -11.85
C TYR A 110 -12.60 3.44 -13.08
N PHE A 111 -12.89 2.63 -14.09
CA PHE A 111 -12.22 2.68 -15.40
C PHE A 111 -13.24 3.03 -16.49
N ASP A 112 -13.10 4.24 -17.04
CA ASP A 112 -14.02 4.76 -18.05
C ASP A 112 -13.98 3.92 -19.34
N THR A 113 -12.85 3.39 -19.71
CA THR A 113 -12.66 2.48 -20.87
C THR A 113 -13.45 1.18 -20.74
N ARG A 114 -13.71 0.75 -19.52
CA ARG A 114 -14.45 -0.49 -19.19
C ARG A 114 -15.89 -0.19 -18.70
N LYS A 115 -16.21 1.09 -18.40
CA LYS A 115 -17.47 1.53 -17.79
C LYS A 115 -17.80 0.74 -16.52
N ALA A 116 -16.77 0.44 -15.71
CA ALA A 116 -16.89 -0.42 -14.54
C ALA A 116 -15.99 0.02 -13.38
N PHE A 117 -16.42 -0.31 -12.16
CA PHE A 117 -15.59 -0.31 -10.98
C PHE A 117 -14.87 -1.66 -10.91
N ILE A 118 -13.55 -1.62 -10.80
CA ILE A 118 -12.68 -2.80 -10.93
C ILE A 118 -11.74 -2.87 -9.74
N ASN A 119 -11.60 -4.03 -9.15
CA ASN A 119 -10.55 -4.33 -8.19
C ASN A 119 -9.23 -4.45 -8.95
N VAL A 120 -8.30 -3.55 -8.65
CA VAL A 120 -7.14 -3.25 -9.50
C VAL A 120 -6.23 -4.46 -9.71
N PHE A 121 -5.79 -5.11 -8.64
CA PHE A 121 -4.85 -6.22 -8.74
C PHE A 121 -5.46 -7.49 -9.33
N PRO A 122 -6.63 -7.98 -8.87
CA PRO A 122 -7.24 -9.15 -9.48
C PRO A 122 -7.89 -8.85 -10.84
N SER A 123 -8.06 -7.58 -11.21
CA SER A 123 -8.67 -7.13 -12.46
C SER A 123 -10.08 -7.70 -12.67
N ASN A 124 -10.88 -7.77 -11.62
CA ASN A 124 -12.27 -8.21 -11.68
C ASN A 124 -13.24 -7.09 -11.30
N ASN A 125 -14.50 -7.23 -11.72
CA ASN A 125 -15.57 -6.29 -11.37
C ASN A 125 -15.77 -6.27 -9.85
N ALA A 126 -15.86 -5.06 -9.27
CA ALA A 126 -15.98 -4.87 -7.82
C ALA A 126 -17.30 -5.40 -7.21
N PHE A 127 -18.34 -5.53 -8.03
CA PHE A 127 -19.68 -6.00 -7.63
C PHE A 127 -20.00 -7.41 -8.12
N ASP A 128 -19.24 -7.90 -9.12
CA ASP A 128 -19.35 -9.27 -9.64
C ASP A 128 -17.94 -9.83 -9.88
N HIS A 129 -17.35 -10.41 -8.85
CA HIS A 129 -15.99 -10.94 -8.89
C HIS A 129 -15.79 -12.07 -9.91
N SER A 130 -16.87 -12.66 -10.46
CA SER A 130 -16.79 -13.66 -11.52
C SER A 130 -16.43 -13.04 -12.87
N GLN A 131 -16.69 -11.75 -13.05
CA GLN A 131 -16.33 -10.99 -14.25
C GLN A 131 -14.88 -10.51 -14.15
N VAL A 132 -13.98 -11.23 -14.78
CA VAL A 132 -12.54 -10.89 -14.86
C VAL A 132 -12.24 -10.22 -16.18
N PHE A 133 -11.53 -9.08 -16.13
CA PHE A 133 -11.15 -8.32 -17.32
C PHE A 133 -9.81 -8.81 -17.90
N SER A 134 -9.78 -9.09 -19.21
CA SER A 134 -8.59 -9.46 -19.94
C SER A 134 -8.46 -8.62 -21.22
N PRO A 135 -7.32 -7.96 -21.49
CA PRO A 135 -6.16 -7.85 -20.61
C PRO A 135 -6.49 -7.12 -19.28
N SER A 136 -5.67 -7.38 -18.24
CA SER A 136 -5.86 -6.74 -16.91
C SER A 136 -5.69 -5.23 -16.99
N VAL A 137 -6.36 -4.48 -16.07
CA VAL A 137 -6.21 -3.02 -16.00
C VAL A 137 -4.78 -2.59 -15.69
N THR A 138 -4.04 -3.41 -14.95
CA THR A 138 -2.62 -3.16 -14.62
C THR A 138 -1.70 -3.34 -15.83
N SER A 139 -2.08 -4.18 -16.80
CA SER A 139 -1.28 -4.40 -18.01
C SER A 139 -1.61 -3.44 -19.16
N LEU A 140 -2.79 -2.84 -19.15
CA LEU A 140 -3.25 -1.98 -20.24
C LEU A 140 -3.42 -0.52 -19.79
N GLU A 141 -4.36 -0.25 -18.88
CA GLU A 141 -4.74 1.12 -18.49
C GLU A 141 -3.74 1.76 -17.53
N LEU A 142 -3.24 0.99 -16.55
CA LEU A 142 -2.30 1.44 -15.52
C LEU A 142 -0.89 0.91 -15.77
N ARG A 143 -0.54 0.68 -17.02
CA ARG A 143 0.77 0.12 -17.37
C ARG A 143 1.91 0.99 -16.83
N THR A 144 2.77 0.41 -16.03
CA THR A 144 3.95 1.06 -15.45
C THR A 144 5.21 0.23 -15.67
N THR A 145 6.38 0.79 -15.35
CA THR A 145 7.66 0.10 -15.40
C THR A 145 8.20 0.01 -13.98
N TYR A 146 8.49 -1.19 -13.55
CA TYR A 146 8.96 -1.45 -12.19
C TYR A 146 10.48 -1.31 -12.07
N ILE A 147 10.97 -1.16 -10.83
CA ILE A 147 12.41 -1.00 -10.52
C ILE A 147 13.23 -2.15 -11.10
N TRP A 148 12.78 -3.41 -10.98
CA TRP A 148 13.51 -4.55 -11.54
C TRP A 148 13.59 -4.52 -13.07
N ASP A 149 12.56 -4.02 -13.77
CA ASP A 149 12.62 -3.85 -15.22
C ASP A 149 13.64 -2.77 -15.61
N LEU A 150 13.70 -1.69 -14.83
CA LEU A 150 14.65 -0.59 -15.05
C LEU A 150 16.09 -1.03 -14.78
N ILE A 151 16.33 -1.78 -13.71
CA ILE A 151 17.64 -2.35 -13.39
C ILE A 151 18.10 -3.30 -14.51
N ASN A 152 17.23 -4.21 -14.96
CA ASN A 152 17.53 -5.14 -16.05
C ASN A 152 17.86 -4.42 -17.36
N LYS A 153 17.24 -3.28 -17.64
CA LYS A 153 17.54 -2.46 -18.85
C LYS A 153 18.94 -1.88 -18.85
N THR A 154 19.62 -1.78 -17.71
CA THR A 154 21.01 -1.31 -17.66
C THR A 154 21.97 -2.33 -18.27
N LEU A 155 21.59 -3.60 -18.36
CA LEU A 155 22.43 -4.74 -18.79
C LEU A 155 23.67 -4.98 -17.92
N LYS A 156 23.77 -4.30 -16.76
CA LYS A 156 24.86 -4.44 -15.80
C LYS A 156 24.49 -5.36 -14.64
N HIS A 157 23.19 -5.39 -14.31
CA HIS A 157 22.65 -6.08 -13.17
C HIS A 157 21.43 -6.93 -13.58
N ASN A 158 21.18 -7.99 -12.83
CA ASN A 158 20.00 -8.83 -12.97
C ASN A 158 19.06 -8.62 -11.77
N ALA A 159 17.79 -8.43 -12.05
CA ALA A 159 16.79 -8.13 -11.05
C ALA A 159 15.50 -8.93 -11.28
N THR A 160 14.85 -9.32 -10.19
CA THR A 160 13.59 -10.05 -10.24
C THR A 160 12.69 -9.69 -9.05
N ASN A 161 11.50 -10.27 -9.04
CA ASN A 161 10.57 -10.15 -7.92
C ASN A 161 9.89 -11.50 -7.63
N ILE A 162 9.44 -11.65 -6.40
CA ILE A 162 8.57 -12.74 -5.98
C ILE A 162 7.47 -12.18 -5.07
N SER A 163 6.23 -12.57 -5.36
CA SER A 163 5.07 -12.13 -4.60
C SER A 163 4.26 -13.32 -4.16
N SER A 164 3.82 -13.25 -2.93
CA SER A 164 2.90 -14.22 -2.37
C SER A 164 1.46 -14.03 -2.86
N PHE A 165 1.10 -12.85 -3.35
CA PHE A 165 -0.25 -12.48 -3.77
C PHE A 165 -0.88 -13.41 -4.84
N PHE A 166 -0.08 -13.96 -5.75
CA PHE A 166 -0.56 -14.81 -6.83
C PHE A 166 -0.49 -16.31 -6.53
N LYS A 167 -0.05 -16.73 -5.34
CA LYS A 167 -0.05 -18.13 -4.93
C LYS A 167 -1.41 -18.49 -4.35
N LYS A 168 -2.14 -19.39 -4.97
CA LYS A 168 -3.55 -19.73 -4.71
C LYS A 168 -3.87 -20.35 -3.34
N THR A 169 -2.92 -20.54 -2.44
CA THR A 169 -3.07 -21.41 -1.25
C THR A 169 -2.43 -20.83 0.00
N PHE A 170 -2.66 -19.53 0.26
CA PHE A 170 -2.07 -18.79 1.38
C PHE A 170 -2.44 -19.26 2.79
N ASN A 171 -3.40 -20.14 2.95
CA ASN A 171 -3.89 -20.61 4.25
C ASN A 171 -3.20 -21.88 4.74
N LYS A 172 -2.07 -22.29 4.11
CA LYS A 172 -1.30 -23.46 4.54
C LYS A 172 0.13 -23.06 4.86
N GLU A 173 0.60 -23.43 6.06
CA GLU A 173 1.97 -23.20 6.53
C GLU A 173 3.04 -23.64 5.51
N ASP A 174 2.80 -24.76 4.81
CA ASP A 174 3.68 -25.30 3.78
C ASP A 174 3.87 -24.34 2.59
N ASP A 175 2.85 -23.59 2.19
CA ASP A 175 2.93 -22.67 1.04
C ASP A 175 3.76 -21.43 1.37
N PHE A 176 3.67 -20.96 2.61
CA PHE A 176 4.50 -19.86 3.11
C PHE A 176 5.98 -20.26 3.23
N LYS A 177 6.24 -21.48 3.69
CA LYS A 177 7.59 -22.03 3.74
C LYS A 177 8.19 -22.11 2.34
N ALA A 178 7.49 -22.66 1.37
CA ALA A 178 7.94 -22.73 -0.01
C ALA A 178 8.19 -21.34 -0.63
N PHE A 179 7.38 -20.34 -0.28
CA PHE A 179 7.58 -18.97 -0.74
C PHE A 179 8.93 -18.39 -0.28
N PHE A 180 9.30 -18.58 0.99
CA PHE A 180 10.58 -18.09 1.52
C PHE A 180 11.77 -18.91 0.99
N GLU A 181 11.61 -20.22 0.75
CA GLU A 181 12.62 -21.05 0.11
C GLU A 181 12.88 -20.61 -1.35
N ASP A 182 11.83 -20.26 -2.10
CA ASP A 182 11.96 -19.70 -3.45
C ASP A 182 12.60 -18.31 -3.43
N ALA A 183 12.26 -17.47 -2.44
CA ALA A 183 12.89 -16.17 -2.26
C ALA A 183 14.39 -16.31 -1.99
N ASP A 184 14.81 -17.25 -1.12
CA ASP A 184 16.21 -17.54 -0.80
C ASP A 184 17.03 -17.92 -2.05
N LYS A 185 16.45 -18.76 -2.93
CA LYS A 185 17.09 -19.12 -4.22
C LYS A 185 17.27 -17.89 -5.11
N LEU A 186 16.22 -17.08 -5.27
CA LEU A 186 16.27 -15.89 -6.11
C LEU A 186 17.31 -14.86 -5.59
N ILE A 187 17.40 -14.67 -4.27
CA ILE A 187 18.38 -13.76 -3.64
C ILE A 187 19.82 -14.20 -3.95
N LYS A 188 20.11 -15.51 -3.98
CA LYS A 188 21.42 -16.04 -4.35
C LYS A 188 21.79 -15.79 -5.81
N GLU A 189 20.80 -15.81 -6.70
CA GLU A 189 20.99 -15.77 -8.15
C GLU A 189 20.94 -14.35 -8.76
N HIS A 190 20.40 -13.35 -8.03
CA HIS A 190 20.16 -12.00 -8.58
C HIS A 190 20.84 -10.92 -7.77
N ASP A 191 21.11 -9.77 -8.41
CA ASP A 191 21.67 -8.59 -7.77
C ASP A 191 20.60 -7.79 -7.03
N PHE A 192 19.36 -7.80 -7.54
CA PHE A 192 18.20 -7.22 -6.86
C PHE A 192 17.02 -8.17 -6.84
N VAL A 193 16.43 -8.37 -5.66
CA VAL A 193 15.19 -9.15 -5.50
C VAL A 193 14.20 -8.36 -4.66
N TYR A 194 13.01 -8.14 -5.20
CA TYR A 194 11.86 -7.67 -4.44
C TYR A 194 11.05 -8.86 -3.95
N VAL A 195 10.89 -8.96 -2.61
CA VAL A 195 10.16 -10.05 -1.94
C VAL A 195 8.94 -9.46 -1.25
N TYR A 196 7.74 -9.77 -1.74
CA TYR A 196 6.49 -9.26 -1.19
C TYR A 196 5.66 -10.36 -0.54
N SER A 197 5.44 -10.22 0.78
CA SER A 197 4.56 -11.07 1.59
C SER A 197 3.26 -10.34 1.89
N THR A 198 2.11 -10.93 1.59
CA THR A 198 0.77 -10.40 1.91
C THR A 198 0.39 -10.51 3.38
N ASN A 199 1.24 -11.11 4.21
CA ASN A 199 1.07 -11.15 5.65
C ASN A 199 1.95 -10.10 6.33
N PRO A 200 1.47 -9.53 7.45
CA PRO A 200 0.27 -9.92 8.22
C PRO A 200 -1.06 -9.28 7.78
N ASP A 201 -1.12 -8.42 6.74
CA ASP A 201 -2.28 -7.63 6.33
C ASP A 201 -3.57 -8.47 6.24
N HIS A 202 -3.54 -9.58 5.50
CA HIS A 202 -4.71 -10.45 5.32
C HIS A 202 -5.30 -10.93 6.67
N LEU A 203 -4.44 -11.32 7.60
CA LEU A 203 -4.86 -11.76 8.93
C LEU A 203 -5.33 -10.58 9.80
N LEU A 204 -4.73 -9.40 9.65
CA LEU A 204 -5.12 -8.20 10.39
C LEU A 204 -6.54 -7.75 10.05
N HIS A 205 -6.98 -7.91 8.79
CA HIS A 205 -8.37 -7.66 8.41
C HIS A 205 -9.36 -8.54 9.18
N GLU A 206 -9.03 -9.82 9.35
CA GLU A 206 -9.92 -10.80 9.99
C GLU A 206 -9.89 -10.74 11.52
N HIS A 207 -8.73 -10.42 12.12
CA HIS A 207 -8.51 -10.58 13.55
C HIS A 207 -8.27 -9.28 14.31
N GLY A 208 -7.96 -8.17 13.62
CA GLY A 208 -7.56 -6.90 14.24
C GLY A 208 -6.11 -6.93 14.74
N ILE A 209 -5.64 -5.80 15.29
CA ILE A 209 -4.23 -5.60 15.64
C ILE A 209 -3.78 -6.51 16.79
N LYS A 210 -4.57 -6.58 17.86
CA LYS A 210 -4.21 -7.30 19.09
C LYS A 210 -4.87 -8.68 19.14
N ASN A 211 -4.23 -9.67 18.53
CA ASN A 211 -4.73 -11.03 18.47
C ASN A 211 -3.59 -12.05 18.48
N GLU A 212 -3.81 -13.24 19.07
CA GLU A 212 -2.78 -14.29 19.14
C GLU A 212 -2.38 -14.82 17.76
N VAL A 213 -3.32 -14.90 16.82
CA VAL A 213 -3.03 -15.28 15.42
C VAL A 213 -2.03 -14.32 14.78
N ILE A 214 -2.19 -13.01 15.04
CA ILE A 214 -1.24 -11.99 14.53
C ILE A 214 0.11 -12.14 15.22
N ARG A 215 0.11 -12.35 16.54
CA ARG A 215 1.35 -12.56 17.30
C ARG A 215 2.14 -13.75 16.77
N GLU A 216 1.51 -14.91 16.59
CA GLU A 216 2.15 -16.10 16.03
C GLU A 216 2.66 -15.84 14.60
N ASN A 217 1.90 -15.14 13.79
CA ASN A 217 2.28 -14.82 12.42
C ASN A 217 3.51 -13.89 12.35
N VAL A 218 3.57 -12.83 13.17
CA VAL A 218 4.73 -11.93 13.14
C VAL A 218 6.01 -12.60 13.69
N ILE A 219 5.89 -13.50 14.67
CA ILE A 219 7.01 -14.34 15.14
C ILE A 219 7.51 -15.24 14.00
N TYR A 220 6.60 -15.86 13.26
CA TYR A 220 6.94 -16.69 12.12
C TYR A 220 7.64 -15.87 11.03
N LEU A 221 7.12 -14.69 10.69
CA LEU A 221 7.74 -13.78 9.71
C LEU A 221 9.14 -13.35 10.15
N GLU A 222 9.33 -13.01 11.43
CA GLU A 222 10.67 -12.73 11.97
C GLU A 222 11.62 -13.91 11.74
N SER A 223 11.19 -15.13 12.05
CA SER A 223 12.01 -16.32 11.88
C SER A 223 12.45 -16.51 10.42
N LYS A 224 11.55 -16.26 9.47
CA LYS A 224 11.81 -16.39 8.03
C LYS A 224 12.73 -15.29 7.50
N VAL A 225 12.53 -14.05 7.92
CA VAL A 225 13.43 -12.94 7.58
C VAL A 225 14.81 -13.21 8.12
N LYS A 226 14.93 -13.66 9.38
CA LYS A 226 16.21 -14.01 10.00
C LYS A 226 16.93 -15.12 9.22
N GLU A 227 16.22 -16.17 8.83
CA GLU A 227 16.75 -17.27 8.01
C GLU A 227 17.29 -16.76 6.66
N LEU A 228 16.55 -15.89 5.96
CA LEU A 228 17.01 -15.27 4.71
C LEU A 228 18.29 -14.46 4.89
N VAL A 229 18.34 -13.63 5.94
CA VAL A 229 19.50 -12.77 6.25
C VAL A 229 20.74 -13.60 6.57
N GLU A 230 20.60 -14.65 7.40
CA GLU A 230 21.71 -15.54 7.78
C GLU A 230 22.23 -16.37 6.61
N ASN A 231 21.32 -16.81 5.71
CA ASN A 231 21.67 -17.61 4.53
C ASN A 231 22.38 -16.81 3.42
N ASN A 232 22.25 -15.46 3.43
CA ASN A 232 22.74 -14.59 2.37
C ASN A 232 23.60 -13.44 2.93
N PRO A 233 24.76 -13.75 3.54
CA PRO A 233 25.61 -12.75 4.22
C PRO A 233 26.17 -11.70 3.26
N ASP A 234 26.23 -11.96 1.96
CA ASP A 234 26.74 -11.03 0.94
C ASP A 234 25.66 -10.07 0.38
N THR A 235 24.43 -10.17 0.86
CA THR A 235 23.30 -9.35 0.43
C THR A 235 22.94 -8.32 1.49
N LEU A 236 22.76 -7.07 1.09
CA LEU A 236 22.13 -6.03 1.93
C LEU A 236 20.62 -6.25 1.93
N PHE A 237 20.03 -6.44 3.10
CA PHE A 237 18.60 -6.54 3.24
C PHE A 237 18.00 -5.22 3.67
N ILE A 238 16.98 -4.79 2.95
CA ILE A 238 16.11 -3.65 3.26
C ILE A 238 14.72 -4.22 3.51
N LEU A 239 14.16 -3.99 4.70
CA LEU A 239 12.81 -4.43 5.01
C LEU A 239 11.94 -3.22 5.35
N THR A 240 10.70 -3.21 4.85
CA THR A 240 9.70 -2.21 5.17
C THR A 240 8.29 -2.79 5.08
N ALA A 241 7.30 -1.96 5.41
CA ALA A 241 5.89 -2.19 5.13
C ALA A 241 5.40 -1.17 4.10
N ASP A 242 4.28 -1.43 3.51
CA ASP A 242 3.56 -0.50 2.64
C ASP A 242 2.68 0.47 3.44
N HIS A 243 2.03 -0.01 4.50
CA HIS A 243 1.21 0.77 5.43
C HIS A 243 1.14 0.12 6.81
N GLY A 244 0.51 0.81 7.74
CA GLY A 244 0.10 0.27 9.02
C GLY A 244 -1.40 -0.05 9.04
N PHE A 245 -2.00 -0.08 10.23
CA PHE A 245 -3.36 -0.60 10.43
C PHE A 245 -4.14 0.18 11.49
N ALA A 246 -5.47 0.06 11.45
CA ALA A 246 -6.37 0.52 12.51
C ALA A 246 -7.46 -0.52 12.76
N ASP A 247 -7.75 -0.82 14.04
CA ASP A 247 -8.98 -1.51 14.40
C ASP A 247 -10.17 -0.60 14.07
N ILE A 248 -11.28 -1.15 13.57
CA ILE A 248 -12.36 -0.37 12.97
C ILE A 248 -13.75 -0.64 13.55
N GLU A 249 -14.62 0.34 13.29
CA GLU A 249 -16.07 0.26 13.46
C GLU A 249 -16.73 0.66 12.13
N GLU A 250 -17.60 -0.21 11.61
CA GLU A 250 -18.21 -0.04 10.30
C GLU A 250 -19.46 0.83 10.34
N ILE A 251 -19.55 1.79 9.41
CA ILE A 251 -20.67 2.72 9.22
C ILE A 251 -21.40 2.38 7.93
N ASN A 252 -22.70 2.11 8.01
CA ASN A 252 -23.52 1.81 6.85
C ASN A 252 -23.96 3.10 6.12
N PHE A 253 -23.49 3.29 4.89
CA PHE A 253 -23.87 4.43 4.06
C PHE A 253 -25.24 4.27 3.39
N LYS A 254 -25.81 3.05 3.32
CA LYS A 254 -27.15 2.83 2.76
C LYS A 254 -28.29 3.22 3.69
N LEU A 255 -28.03 3.55 4.96
CA LEU A 255 -29.07 3.97 5.89
C LEU A 255 -29.76 5.28 5.51
N HIS A 256 -29.12 6.13 4.70
CA HIS A 256 -29.58 7.47 4.35
C HIS A 256 -29.79 7.61 2.83
N GLN A 257 -30.95 7.18 2.33
CA GLN A 257 -31.27 7.25 0.91
C GLN A 257 -31.24 8.68 0.37
N ASP A 258 -31.68 9.66 1.16
CA ASP A 258 -31.62 11.08 0.82
C ASP A 258 -30.18 11.58 0.55
N PHE A 259 -29.19 11.02 1.24
CA PHE A 259 -27.77 11.27 0.98
C PHE A 259 -27.33 10.58 -0.33
N LEU A 260 -27.65 9.32 -0.52
CA LEU A 260 -27.32 8.59 -1.75
C LEU A 260 -27.93 9.24 -3.00
N ASP A 261 -29.11 9.81 -2.88
CA ASP A 261 -29.80 10.52 -3.97
C ASP A 261 -29.07 11.80 -4.43
N THR A 262 -28.07 12.28 -3.69
CA THR A 262 -27.21 13.39 -4.11
C THR A 262 -26.05 12.97 -5.02
N LEU A 263 -25.82 11.66 -5.17
CA LEU A 263 -24.72 11.08 -5.95
C LEU A 263 -25.18 10.74 -7.37
N ASN A 264 -24.23 10.72 -8.32
CA ASN A 264 -24.54 10.34 -9.71
C ASN A 264 -24.78 8.83 -9.87
N ASP A 265 -23.94 8.01 -9.22
CA ASP A 265 -23.95 6.54 -9.36
C ASP A 265 -24.14 5.81 -8.02
N GLY A 266 -24.11 6.53 -6.90
CA GLY A 266 -24.25 5.95 -5.57
C GLY A 266 -23.09 5.05 -5.15
N VAL A 267 -21.95 5.10 -5.85
CA VAL A 267 -20.80 4.25 -5.60
C VAL A 267 -19.66 5.02 -4.95
N PHE A 268 -19.13 4.42 -3.89
CA PHE A 268 -17.93 4.85 -3.20
C PHE A 268 -16.77 3.94 -3.65
N SER A 269 -15.70 4.53 -4.16
CA SER A 269 -14.55 3.79 -4.69
C SER A 269 -13.24 4.25 -4.07
N ILE A 270 -12.19 3.55 -4.30
CA ILE A 270 -10.84 3.57 -3.78
C ILE A 270 -10.74 2.64 -2.59
N GLU A 271 -11.04 3.10 -1.36
CA GLU A 271 -10.93 2.29 -0.15
C GLU A 271 -12.03 2.61 0.87
N PRO A 272 -12.38 1.68 1.77
CA PRO A 272 -13.43 1.90 2.76
C PRO A 272 -13.11 3.00 3.81
N ARG A 273 -11.86 3.44 3.92
CA ARG A 273 -11.44 4.54 4.79
C ARG A 273 -11.00 5.80 4.04
N PHE A 274 -10.92 5.69 2.70
CA PHE A 274 -10.61 6.80 1.79
C PHE A 274 -11.37 6.63 0.49
N ALA A 275 -12.57 7.18 0.42
CA ALA A 275 -13.43 7.01 -0.74
C ALA A 275 -13.59 8.27 -1.57
N THR A 276 -13.72 8.10 -2.88
CA THR A 276 -14.17 9.16 -3.79
C THR A 276 -15.60 8.89 -4.28
N VAL A 277 -16.36 9.97 -4.47
CA VAL A 277 -17.76 9.93 -4.92
C VAL A 277 -18.04 10.98 -5.98
N SER A 278 -18.95 10.64 -6.89
CA SER A 278 -19.44 11.55 -7.93
C SER A 278 -20.75 12.21 -7.47
N VAL A 279 -20.69 13.51 -7.17
CA VAL A 279 -21.79 14.29 -6.60
C VAL A 279 -22.48 15.10 -7.70
N LYS A 280 -23.81 15.02 -7.78
CA LYS A 280 -24.66 15.80 -8.73
C LYS A 280 -25.36 16.99 -8.09
N ASP A 281 -25.66 16.92 -6.79
CA ASP A 281 -26.26 18.01 -6.01
C ASP A 281 -25.32 18.37 -4.84
N GLU A 282 -24.40 19.28 -5.12
CA GLU A 282 -23.32 19.64 -4.21
C GLU A 282 -23.83 20.25 -2.90
N ALA A 283 -24.81 21.16 -2.99
CA ALA A 283 -25.32 21.85 -1.81
C ALA A 283 -26.02 20.86 -0.86
N LYS A 284 -26.86 19.99 -1.44
CA LYS A 284 -27.58 18.98 -0.67
C LYS A 284 -26.65 17.90 -0.14
N PHE A 285 -25.65 17.48 -0.94
CA PHE A 285 -24.62 16.53 -0.51
C PHE A 285 -23.88 17.04 0.74
N LEU A 286 -23.39 18.28 0.71
CA LEU A 286 -22.66 18.86 1.84
C LEU A 286 -23.55 19.00 3.09
N GLU A 287 -24.81 19.42 2.93
CA GLU A 287 -25.78 19.48 4.03
C GLU A 287 -25.94 18.10 4.70
N LEU A 288 -26.23 17.07 3.90
CA LEU A 288 -26.54 15.72 4.40
C LEU A 288 -25.27 14.99 4.88
N ALA A 289 -24.14 15.16 4.18
CA ALA A 289 -22.87 14.60 4.60
C ALA A 289 -22.44 15.18 5.96
N ASN A 290 -22.62 16.50 6.17
CA ASN A 290 -22.36 17.12 7.45
C ASN A 290 -23.32 16.63 8.55
N LYS A 291 -24.58 16.44 8.21
CA LYS A 291 -25.61 15.97 9.14
C LYS A 291 -25.37 14.54 9.62
N TYR A 292 -25.03 13.62 8.71
CA TYR A 292 -24.98 12.19 8.98
C TYR A 292 -23.57 11.65 9.23
N TYR A 293 -22.55 12.25 8.61
CA TYR A 293 -21.21 11.64 8.52
C TYR A 293 -20.05 12.52 8.99
N SER A 294 -20.30 13.78 9.36
CA SER A 294 -19.23 14.71 9.78
C SER A 294 -18.47 14.25 11.03
N ASP A 295 -19.07 13.43 11.89
CA ASP A 295 -18.40 12.88 13.06
C ASP A 295 -17.44 11.74 12.69
N TYR A 296 -17.69 11.06 11.58
CA TYR A 296 -16.98 9.86 11.13
C TYR A 296 -15.95 10.13 10.04
N PHE A 297 -16.21 11.13 9.17
CA PHE A 297 -15.38 11.40 7.99
C PHE A 297 -15.07 12.88 7.82
N TYR A 298 -13.86 13.18 7.35
CA TYR A 298 -13.56 14.48 6.73
C TYR A 298 -14.10 14.44 5.31
N ILE A 299 -14.77 15.53 4.90
CA ILE A 299 -15.28 15.71 3.55
C ILE A 299 -14.41 16.73 2.86
N LYS A 300 -13.79 16.35 1.75
CA LYS A 300 -12.89 17.22 0.97
C LYS A 300 -13.22 17.14 -0.50
N THR A 301 -12.98 18.24 -1.19
CA THR A 301 -13.00 18.29 -2.65
C THR A 301 -11.71 17.71 -3.22
N LYS A 302 -11.75 17.20 -4.45
CA LYS A 302 -10.55 16.82 -5.20
C LYS A 302 -9.54 17.97 -5.27
N LYS A 303 -10.01 19.20 -5.48
CA LYS A 303 -9.17 20.39 -5.54
C LYS A 303 -8.36 20.60 -4.26
N GLU A 304 -9.00 20.52 -3.09
CA GLU A 304 -8.30 20.64 -1.80
C GLU A 304 -7.21 19.58 -1.63
N LEU A 305 -7.49 18.33 -2.01
CA LEU A 305 -6.49 17.25 -1.90
C LEU A 305 -5.30 17.44 -2.86
N LEU A 306 -5.55 17.97 -4.06
CA LEU A 306 -4.48 18.30 -5.00
C LEU A 306 -3.62 19.47 -4.49
N GLU A 307 -4.23 20.52 -3.97
CA GLU A 307 -3.52 21.66 -3.35
C GLU A 307 -2.71 21.25 -2.11
N GLU A 308 -3.15 20.22 -1.40
CA GLU A 308 -2.45 19.63 -0.27
C GLU A 308 -1.34 18.64 -0.68
N HIS A 309 -1.19 18.31 -1.95
CA HIS A 309 -0.32 17.24 -2.46
C HIS A 309 -0.59 15.87 -1.80
N THR A 310 -1.85 15.57 -1.53
CA THR A 310 -2.25 14.34 -0.85
C THR A 310 -1.83 13.08 -1.62
N PHE A 311 -1.88 13.12 -2.94
CA PHE A 311 -1.47 12.00 -3.80
C PHE A 311 0.00 12.08 -4.24
N GLY A 312 0.78 12.97 -3.63
CA GLY A 312 2.18 13.20 -3.94
C GLY A 312 2.43 14.27 -5.00
N TYR A 313 3.53 14.14 -5.69
CA TYR A 313 4.09 15.13 -6.61
C TYR A 313 4.28 14.51 -8.00
N GLY A 314 4.53 15.34 -9.01
CA GLY A 314 4.74 14.93 -10.40
C GLY A 314 3.54 15.22 -11.30
N GLU A 315 3.65 14.78 -12.55
CA GLU A 315 2.59 14.98 -13.54
C GLU A 315 1.46 13.96 -13.33
N PRO A 316 0.20 14.40 -13.24
CA PRO A 316 -0.92 13.51 -13.08
C PRO A 316 -1.03 12.48 -14.22
N HIS A 317 -1.27 11.24 -13.86
CA HIS A 317 -1.57 10.20 -14.85
C HIS A 317 -2.82 10.58 -15.67
N PRO A 318 -2.88 10.31 -16.98
CA PRO A 318 -4.02 10.69 -17.83
C PRO A 318 -5.38 10.18 -17.36
N LEU A 319 -5.42 9.07 -16.61
CA LEU A 319 -6.65 8.52 -16.05
C LEU A 319 -7.02 9.10 -14.68
N PHE A 320 -6.15 9.90 -14.06
CA PHE A 320 -6.35 10.37 -12.69
C PHE A 320 -7.67 11.11 -12.52
N ASP A 321 -8.00 12.03 -13.43
CA ASP A 321 -9.25 12.79 -13.39
C ASP A 321 -10.51 11.98 -13.65
N LEU A 322 -10.40 10.88 -14.39
CA LEU A 322 -11.51 9.97 -14.67
C LEU A 322 -11.75 9.01 -13.49
N THR A 323 -10.68 8.59 -12.83
CA THR A 323 -10.72 7.67 -11.69
C THR A 323 -11.14 8.38 -10.41
N THR A 324 -10.59 9.56 -10.15
CA THR A 324 -10.98 10.39 -9.00
C THR A 324 -12.22 11.22 -9.31
N LYS A 325 -13.16 11.25 -8.37
CA LYS A 325 -14.39 12.03 -8.48
C LYS A 325 -14.25 13.40 -7.81
N ASN A 326 -15.35 14.16 -7.75
CA ASN A 326 -15.29 15.55 -7.27
C ASN A 326 -15.18 15.68 -5.74
N TYR A 327 -15.63 14.68 -4.97
CA TYR A 327 -15.55 14.66 -3.51
C TYR A 327 -14.89 13.42 -2.96
N PHE A 328 -14.33 13.58 -1.75
CA PHE A 328 -13.68 12.53 -0.99
C PHE A 328 -14.18 12.50 0.45
N LEU A 329 -14.35 11.29 0.97
CA LEU A 329 -14.63 11.02 2.37
C LEU A 329 -13.42 10.30 2.96
N ILE A 330 -12.83 10.89 4.01
CA ILE A 330 -11.60 10.41 4.63
C ILE A 330 -11.90 10.06 6.08
N ALA A 331 -11.71 8.81 6.44
CA ALA A 331 -12.06 8.31 7.76
C ALA A 331 -11.33 9.07 8.87
N LYS A 332 -12.08 9.40 9.91
CA LYS A 332 -11.61 9.84 11.20
C LYS A 332 -11.53 8.64 12.12
N ASP A 333 -10.54 8.67 13.04
CA ASP A 333 -10.40 7.66 14.08
C ASP A 333 -10.61 6.23 13.54
N LYS A 334 -11.34 5.39 14.23
CA LYS A 334 -11.62 3.98 13.93
C LYS A 334 -12.68 3.72 12.83
N TYR A 335 -13.27 4.74 12.24
CA TYR A 335 -14.42 4.54 11.38
C TYR A 335 -14.05 4.06 9.97
N CYS A 336 -14.90 3.21 9.41
CA CYS A 336 -14.83 2.63 8.08
C CYS A 336 -16.24 2.55 7.51
N PHE A 337 -16.46 2.81 6.22
CA PHE A 337 -17.79 2.64 5.65
C PHE A 337 -17.96 1.30 4.95
N TYR A 338 -19.20 0.87 4.83
CA TYR A 338 -19.60 -0.15 3.87
C TYR A 338 -20.86 0.29 3.10
N GLN A 339 -20.99 -0.21 1.88
CA GLN A 339 -22.09 0.13 0.95
C GLN A 339 -22.86 -1.11 0.45
N ASN A 340 -22.51 -2.29 0.92
CA ASN A 340 -23.21 -3.54 0.65
C ASN A 340 -24.41 -3.72 1.60
N GLU A 341 -25.23 -4.74 1.39
CA GLU A 341 -26.33 -5.05 2.29
C GLU A 341 -25.84 -5.48 3.67
N GLU A 342 -24.75 -6.27 3.69
CA GLU A 342 -24.10 -6.73 4.91
C GLU A 342 -22.78 -5.99 5.12
N PRO A 343 -22.35 -5.82 6.39
CA PRO A 343 -21.02 -5.32 6.73
C PRO A 343 -19.92 -6.13 6.05
N ILE A 344 -18.75 -5.52 5.84
CA ILE A 344 -17.57 -6.22 5.31
C ILE A 344 -17.12 -7.29 6.32
N GLY A 345 -17.30 -7.01 7.63
CA GLY A 345 -16.97 -7.92 8.72
C GLY A 345 -15.50 -7.84 9.14
N PHE A 346 -14.76 -6.85 8.65
CA PHE A 346 -13.37 -6.63 9.05
C PHE A 346 -13.28 -6.19 10.53
N LYS A 347 -12.22 -6.64 11.22
CA LYS A 347 -11.86 -6.17 12.56
C LYS A 347 -10.88 -5.01 12.51
N GLY A 348 -10.08 -4.94 11.46
CA GLY A 348 -9.18 -3.85 11.18
C GLY A 348 -9.06 -3.59 9.68
N THR A 349 -8.60 -2.40 9.31
CA THR A 349 -8.27 -2.04 7.93
C THR A 349 -7.32 -0.81 7.92
N HIS A 350 -7.02 -0.30 6.75
CA HIS A 350 -6.05 0.76 6.48
C HIS A 350 -6.63 1.77 5.46
N ALA A 351 -5.81 2.63 4.88
CA ALA A 351 -6.12 3.66 3.88
C ALA A 351 -6.68 4.97 4.44
N GLY A 352 -6.86 5.09 5.76
CA GLY A 352 -7.26 6.34 6.41
C GLY A 352 -6.07 7.25 6.74
N SER A 353 -6.34 8.25 7.58
CA SER A 353 -5.37 9.31 7.88
C SER A 353 -4.74 9.23 9.28
N LEU A 354 -4.84 8.10 9.96
CA LEU A 354 -4.23 7.91 11.26
C LEU A 354 -2.71 7.66 11.12
N ASP A 355 -1.97 8.09 12.12
CA ASP A 355 -0.53 7.80 12.19
C ASP A 355 -0.28 6.28 12.23
N SER A 356 -1.15 5.51 12.90
CA SER A 356 -1.09 4.05 12.90
C SER A 356 -1.21 3.39 11.52
N GLU A 357 -1.80 4.08 10.53
CA GLU A 357 -1.94 3.62 9.16
C GLU A 357 -0.80 4.10 8.26
N THR A 358 -0.23 5.29 8.56
CA THR A 358 0.76 5.94 7.70
C THR A 358 2.20 5.78 8.16
N GLU A 359 2.46 5.56 9.46
CA GLU A 359 3.81 5.39 10.00
C GLU A 359 4.32 3.97 9.81
N ILE A 360 5.50 3.88 9.19
CA ILE A 360 6.18 2.63 8.89
C ILE A 360 7.65 2.70 9.29
N TYR A 361 8.30 1.56 9.41
CA TYR A 361 9.73 1.46 9.69
C TYR A 361 10.53 1.01 8.47
N LEU A 362 11.75 1.51 8.37
CA LEU A 362 12.79 0.96 7.50
C LEU A 362 13.80 0.20 8.35
N LEU A 363 14.04 -1.05 8.00
CA LEU A 363 15.01 -1.92 8.66
C LEU A 363 16.14 -2.27 7.71
N ILE A 364 17.35 -2.44 8.26
CA ILE A 364 18.55 -2.79 7.50
C ILE A 364 19.27 -3.96 8.16
N PHE A 365 19.69 -4.93 7.35
CA PHE A 365 20.48 -6.07 7.81
C PHE A 365 21.68 -6.28 6.89
N ASN A 366 22.79 -6.79 7.43
CA ASN A 366 24.04 -7.06 6.71
C ASN A 366 24.66 -5.81 6.03
N ALA A 367 24.51 -4.61 6.62
CA ALA A 367 25.03 -3.36 6.07
C ALA A 367 26.57 -3.34 5.97
#